data_d796783c812eb35848b8ff86e6d0118b
#
_entry.id   d796783c812eb35848b8ff86e6d0118b
#
_cell.length_a   1.000
_cell.length_b   1.000
_cell.length_c   1.000
_cell.angle_alpha   90.00
_cell.angle_beta   90.00
_cell.angle_gamma   90.00
#
_symmetry.space_group_name_H-M   'P 1'
#
loop_
_entity.id
_entity.type
_entity.pdbx_description
1 polymer ?
#
loop_
_entity_poly.entity_id
_entity_poly.type
_entity_poly.pdbx_seq_one_letter_code
_entity_poly.pdbx_strand_id
1 'polypeptide(L)'
;MAKKARGGPAWLATFADLMSLLMALFVLLYAMSSTDVPKYKAVVESLSEALGNGSELTPEQEQFFQSLQLSMEMESKEKAPKEPLPPPVQETVVDNLKPLYKSLIETYSEAGQKSEIKIHYDDNSNQIRLVFPEQIAFDPGRADLRPRFIELLQKFFEFRNEKVALQVVGHTDSRPISGGRFRSNWELSSARAASVIEQLVQDDAIRPEQAQAIGLADTQPLSIGNTELDYAKNRRVEILITPEKFRPK
;
A
#
# COMPACT_ATOMS: atom_id res chain seq x y z
N MET A 1 21.96 -46.49 48.44
CA MET A 1 20.68 -45.77 48.19
C MET A 1 20.67 -45.36 46.75
N ALA A 2 19.86 -46.05 45.92
CA ALA A 2 19.74 -45.73 44.48
C ALA A 2 18.85 -44.51 44.30
N LYS A 3 19.35 -43.48 43.60
CA LYS A 3 18.64 -42.26 43.24
C LYS A 3 17.60 -42.57 42.18
N LYS A 4 16.32 -42.47 42.54
CA LYS A 4 15.16 -42.67 41.67
C LYS A 4 15.23 -41.59 40.56
N ALA A 5 15.39 -42.00 39.30
CA ALA A 5 15.34 -41.09 38.16
C ALA A 5 13.97 -40.40 38.13
N ARG A 6 13.94 -39.07 38.21
CA ARG A 6 12.74 -38.24 37.98
C ARG A 6 12.37 -38.32 36.52
N GLY A 7 11.35 -39.08 36.19
CA GLY A 7 10.72 -39.04 34.86
C GLY A 7 10.26 -37.61 34.57
N GLY A 8 10.46 -37.15 33.33
CA GLY A 8 9.98 -35.86 32.88
C GLY A 8 8.45 -35.75 33.02
N PRO A 9 7.89 -34.52 33.01
CA PRO A 9 6.46 -34.30 33.13
C PRO A 9 5.68 -35.05 32.03
N ALA A 10 4.60 -35.73 32.36
CA ALA A 10 3.85 -36.63 31.47
C ALA A 10 3.35 -35.92 30.17
N TRP A 11 3.09 -34.61 30.23
CA TRP A 11 2.70 -33.81 29.04
C TRP A 11 3.80 -33.69 28.00
N LEU A 12 5.07 -33.83 28.37
CA LEU A 12 6.21 -33.72 27.45
C LEU A 12 6.19 -34.85 26.40
N ALA A 13 5.72 -36.04 26.78
CA ALA A 13 5.61 -37.15 25.83
C ALA A 13 4.51 -36.91 24.78
N THR A 14 3.36 -36.38 25.21
CA THR A 14 2.27 -36.03 24.28
C THR A 14 2.61 -34.85 23.39
N PHE A 15 3.36 -33.88 23.91
CA PHE A 15 3.86 -32.75 23.13
C PHE A 15 4.87 -33.21 22.08
N ALA A 16 5.82 -34.07 22.44
CA ALA A 16 6.81 -34.61 21.50
C ALA A 16 6.15 -35.43 20.38
N ASP A 17 5.10 -36.20 20.70
CA ASP A 17 4.33 -36.99 19.73
C ASP A 17 3.60 -36.05 18.72
N LEU A 18 2.92 -35.03 19.21
CA LEU A 18 2.27 -34.00 18.35
C LEU A 18 3.27 -33.29 17.44
N MET A 19 4.45 -32.93 17.97
CA MET A 19 5.50 -32.25 17.16
C MET A 19 6.09 -33.18 16.12
N SER A 20 6.27 -34.49 16.44
CA SER A 20 6.76 -35.47 15.47
C SER A 20 5.77 -35.73 14.35
N LEU A 21 4.47 -35.80 14.66
CA LEU A 21 3.40 -35.96 13.67
C LEU A 21 3.31 -34.71 12.76
N LEU A 22 3.41 -33.51 13.36
CA LEU A 22 3.42 -32.26 12.59
C LEU A 22 4.62 -32.18 11.64
N MET A 23 5.83 -32.56 12.12
CA MET A 23 7.03 -32.59 11.31
C MET A 23 6.93 -33.61 10.17
N ALA A 24 6.37 -34.80 10.46
CA ALA A 24 6.13 -35.83 9.44
C ALA A 24 5.17 -35.33 8.35
N LEU A 25 4.11 -34.61 8.74
CA LEU A 25 3.17 -34.00 7.81
C LEU A 25 3.86 -32.93 6.92
N PHE A 26 4.69 -32.07 7.51
CA PHE A 26 5.43 -31.06 6.73
C PHE A 26 6.42 -31.71 5.76
N VAL A 27 7.14 -32.73 6.17
CA VAL A 27 8.07 -33.46 5.28
C VAL A 27 7.31 -34.13 4.13
N LEU A 28 6.13 -34.68 4.41
CA LEU A 28 5.29 -35.28 3.36
C LEU A 28 4.75 -34.25 2.39
N LEU A 29 4.26 -33.09 2.87
CA LEU A 29 3.81 -31.98 2.05
C LEU A 29 4.97 -31.40 1.21
N TYR A 30 6.16 -31.27 1.78
CA TYR A 30 7.36 -30.82 1.08
C TYR A 30 7.78 -31.81 -0.02
N ALA A 31 7.75 -33.11 0.27
CA ALA A 31 8.06 -34.16 -0.72
C ALA A 31 7.07 -34.17 -1.89
N MET A 32 5.81 -33.84 -1.66
CA MET A 32 4.79 -33.71 -2.71
C MET A 32 4.85 -32.40 -3.47
N SER A 33 5.52 -31.35 -2.92
CA SER A 33 5.63 -30.04 -3.55
C SER A 33 6.52 -30.00 -4.79
N SER A 34 7.36 -31.02 -5.02
CA SER A 34 8.25 -31.14 -6.19
C SER A 34 7.84 -32.30 -7.06
N THR A 35 6.60 -32.31 -7.56
CA THR A 35 6.14 -33.37 -8.49
C THR A 35 6.61 -33.03 -9.90
N ASP A 36 7.71 -33.62 -10.32
CA ASP A 36 8.17 -33.57 -11.73
C ASP A 36 7.25 -34.46 -12.60
N VAL A 37 6.60 -33.87 -13.59
CA VAL A 37 5.71 -34.60 -14.55
C VAL A 37 6.37 -35.84 -15.14
N PRO A 38 7.66 -35.79 -15.56
CA PRO A 38 8.32 -36.98 -16.11
C PRO A 38 8.42 -38.15 -15.11
N LYS A 39 8.59 -37.85 -13.79
CA LYS A 39 8.60 -38.89 -12.77
C LYS A 39 7.23 -39.51 -12.55
N TYR A 40 6.17 -38.67 -12.58
CA TYR A 40 4.80 -39.17 -12.47
C TYR A 40 4.40 -40.06 -13.67
N LYS A 41 4.79 -39.67 -14.88
CA LYS A 41 4.59 -40.50 -16.10
C LYS A 41 5.27 -41.86 -15.99
N ALA A 42 6.53 -41.90 -15.54
CA ALA A 42 7.27 -43.15 -15.34
C ALA A 42 6.62 -44.08 -14.30
N VAL A 43 6.05 -43.51 -13.23
CA VAL A 43 5.32 -44.30 -12.22
C VAL A 43 4.03 -44.88 -12.80
N VAL A 44 3.26 -44.11 -13.58
CA VAL A 44 2.03 -44.56 -14.20
C VAL A 44 2.32 -45.67 -15.25
N GLU A 45 3.38 -45.52 -16.05
CA GLU A 45 3.83 -46.51 -17.03
C GLU A 45 4.23 -47.83 -16.34
N SER A 46 5.05 -47.74 -15.27
CA SER A 46 5.49 -48.92 -14.53
C SER A 46 4.33 -49.62 -13.80
N LEU A 47 3.33 -48.86 -13.34
CA LEU A 47 2.15 -49.40 -12.70
C LEU A 47 1.21 -50.10 -13.70
N SER A 48 1.05 -49.51 -14.89
CA SER A 48 0.29 -50.11 -16.00
C SER A 48 0.90 -51.42 -16.45
N GLU A 49 2.21 -51.50 -16.53
CA GLU A 49 2.97 -52.74 -16.89
C GLU A 49 2.79 -53.79 -15.77
N ALA A 50 2.89 -53.40 -14.51
CA ALA A 50 2.71 -54.29 -13.36
C ALA A 50 1.28 -54.85 -13.24
N LEU A 51 0.27 -54.11 -13.67
CA LEU A 51 -1.13 -54.51 -13.64
C LEU A 51 -1.59 -55.26 -14.89
N GLY A 52 -0.70 -55.51 -15.84
CA GLY A 52 -0.97 -56.35 -17.02
C GLY A 52 -1.80 -55.68 -18.13
N ASN A 53 -1.96 -54.35 -18.11
CA ASN A 53 -2.75 -53.61 -19.10
C ASN A 53 -1.95 -53.19 -20.35
N GLY A 54 -0.74 -53.68 -20.53
CA GLY A 54 0.14 -53.33 -21.66
C GLY A 54 0.87 -51.98 -21.44
N SER A 55 2.04 -51.83 -22.05
CA SER A 55 2.92 -50.64 -21.90
C SER A 55 2.47 -49.38 -22.65
N GLU A 56 1.31 -49.39 -23.31
CA GLU A 56 0.83 -48.25 -24.06
C GLU A 56 -0.25 -47.49 -23.30
N LEU A 57 0.00 -46.18 -23.10
CA LEU A 57 -0.98 -45.25 -22.54
C LEU A 57 -2.17 -45.12 -23.49
N THR A 58 -3.38 -45.02 -22.92
CA THR A 58 -4.56 -44.74 -23.74
C THR A 58 -4.45 -43.35 -24.35
N PRO A 59 -5.06 -43.06 -25.51
CA PRO A 59 -5.02 -41.73 -26.16
C PRO A 59 -5.52 -40.60 -25.26
N GLU A 60 -6.43 -40.89 -24.36
CA GLU A 60 -6.93 -39.90 -23.37
C GLU A 60 -5.87 -39.58 -22.29
N GLN A 61 -5.10 -40.58 -21.88
CA GLN A 61 -4.01 -40.39 -20.92
C GLN A 61 -2.85 -39.61 -21.53
N GLU A 62 -2.53 -39.87 -22.82
CA GLU A 62 -1.52 -39.11 -23.56
C GLU A 62 -1.91 -37.64 -23.72
N GLN A 63 -3.16 -37.36 -24.07
CA GLN A 63 -3.66 -35.97 -24.13
C GLN A 63 -3.62 -35.26 -22.78
N PHE A 64 -3.95 -35.96 -21.71
CA PHE A 64 -3.85 -35.44 -20.36
C PHE A 64 -2.39 -35.07 -19.98
N PHE A 65 -1.45 -35.98 -20.26
CA PHE A 65 -0.03 -35.71 -19.98
C PHE A 65 0.53 -34.59 -20.85
N GLN A 66 0.13 -34.47 -22.11
CA GLN A 66 0.50 -33.36 -22.98
C GLN A 66 -0.05 -32.04 -22.47
N SER A 67 -1.29 -32.00 -22.03
CA SER A 67 -1.89 -30.78 -21.45
C SER A 67 -1.22 -30.35 -20.13
N LEU A 68 -0.85 -31.31 -19.29
CA LEU A 68 -0.12 -31.09 -18.05
C LEU A 68 1.29 -30.57 -18.33
N GLN A 69 1.98 -31.14 -19.31
CA GLN A 69 3.31 -30.72 -19.70
C GLN A 69 3.31 -29.29 -20.29
N LEU A 70 2.34 -28.97 -21.15
CA LEU A 70 2.14 -27.62 -21.68
C LEU A 70 1.85 -26.60 -20.58
N SER A 71 1.04 -26.95 -19.61
CA SER A 71 0.73 -26.08 -18.46
C SER A 71 1.98 -25.79 -17.62
N MET A 72 2.79 -26.81 -17.36
CA MET A 72 4.04 -26.66 -16.60
C MET A 72 5.14 -25.96 -17.39
N GLU A 73 5.20 -26.14 -18.71
CA GLU A 73 6.10 -25.37 -19.59
C GLU A 73 5.72 -23.91 -19.67
N MET A 74 4.42 -23.57 -19.64
CA MET A 74 3.95 -22.21 -19.53
C MET A 74 4.35 -21.60 -18.18
N GLU A 75 4.15 -22.33 -17.10
CA GLU A 75 4.52 -21.89 -15.74
C GLU A 75 6.05 -21.82 -15.54
N SER A 76 6.82 -22.70 -16.17
CA SER A 76 8.29 -22.65 -16.14
C SER A 76 8.86 -21.58 -17.06
N LYS A 77 8.20 -21.23 -18.17
CA LYS A 77 8.57 -20.08 -19.01
C LYS A 77 8.26 -18.75 -18.32
N GLU A 78 7.28 -18.73 -17.45
CA GLU A 78 7.00 -17.56 -16.60
C GLU A 78 8.01 -17.43 -15.44
N LYS A 79 8.59 -18.55 -14.97
CA LYS A 79 9.62 -18.62 -13.93
C LYS A 79 11.06 -18.76 -14.46
N ALA A 80 11.28 -18.97 -15.76
CA ALA A 80 12.63 -18.96 -16.32
C ALA A 80 13.24 -17.57 -16.12
N PRO A 81 14.52 -17.49 -15.67
CA PRO A 81 15.21 -16.20 -15.68
C PRO A 81 15.13 -15.68 -17.11
N LYS A 82 14.35 -14.65 -17.34
CA LYS A 82 14.42 -13.90 -18.59
C LYS A 82 15.89 -13.56 -18.77
N GLU A 83 16.46 -13.87 -19.95
CA GLU A 83 17.76 -13.34 -20.37
C GLU A 83 17.90 -11.93 -19.83
N PRO A 84 19.05 -11.52 -19.25
CA PRO A 84 19.16 -10.19 -18.69
C PRO A 84 18.76 -9.21 -19.77
N LEU A 85 17.52 -8.78 -19.72
CA LEU A 85 17.07 -7.57 -20.39
C LEU A 85 18.14 -6.52 -20.07
N PRO A 86 18.53 -5.67 -21.03
CA PRO A 86 19.36 -4.51 -20.71
C PRO A 86 18.79 -3.93 -19.42
N PRO A 87 19.64 -3.68 -18.41
CA PRO A 87 19.16 -3.36 -17.07
C PRO A 87 17.99 -2.42 -17.25
N PRO A 88 16.80 -2.73 -16.68
CA PRO A 88 15.68 -1.83 -16.83
C PRO A 88 16.26 -0.48 -16.48
N VAL A 89 16.10 0.50 -17.39
CA VAL A 89 16.33 1.90 -17.02
C VAL A 89 15.69 1.95 -15.67
N GLN A 90 16.52 2.02 -14.62
CA GLN A 90 16.03 2.06 -13.25
C GLN A 90 15.12 3.27 -13.26
N GLU A 91 13.83 3.00 -13.51
CA GLU A 91 12.82 3.94 -13.12
C GLU A 91 13.12 4.14 -11.65
N THR A 92 13.80 5.22 -11.35
CA THR A 92 14.17 5.58 -9.99
C THR A 92 12.85 5.71 -9.26
N VAL A 93 12.41 4.56 -8.73
CA VAL A 93 11.36 4.57 -7.73
C VAL A 93 11.93 5.46 -6.67
N VAL A 94 11.26 6.53 -6.36
CA VAL A 94 11.64 7.42 -5.28
C VAL A 94 11.44 6.63 -3.99
N ASP A 95 12.35 5.68 -3.73
CA ASP A 95 12.31 4.85 -2.52
C ASP A 95 12.57 5.69 -1.26
N ASN A 96 13.01 6.95 -1.46
CA ASN A 96 13.28 7.87 -0.36
C ASN A 96 12.79 9.28 -0.71
N LEU A 97 11.75 9.74 -0.02
CA LEU A 97 11.20 11.10 -0.18
C LEU A 97 11.99 12.19 0.57
N LYS A 98 13.11 11.87 1.23
CA LYS A 98 13.94 12.87 1.95
C LYS A 98 14.44 14.02 1.06
N PRO A 99 14.90 13.78 -0.19
CA PRO A 99 15.28 14.87 -1.08
C PRO A 99 14.10 15.80 -1.38
N LEU A 100 12.95 15.22 -1.73
CA LEU A 100 11.71 15.95 -2.00
C LEU A 100 11.27 16.76 -0.76
N TYR A 101 11.34 16.17 0.44
CA TYR A 101 11.06 16.85 1.68
C TYR A 101 11.94 18.08 1.90
N LYS A 102 13.24 17.99 1.61
CA LYS A 102 14.16 19.14 1.72
C LYS A 102 13.79 20.24 0.75
N SER A 103 13.53 19.91 -0.52
CA SER A 103 13.10 20.88 -1.54
C SER A 103 11.78 21.56 -1.14
N LEU A 104 10.81 20.81 -0.61
CA LEU A 104 9.56 21.37 -0.10
C LEU A 104 9.80 22.37 1.04
N ILE A 105 10.66 22.02 2.00
CA ILE A 105 11.00 22.96 3.10
C ILE A 105 11.64 24.24 2.55
N GLU A 106 12.57 24.15 1.61
CA GLU A 106 13.23 25.29 1.00
C GLU A 106 12.21 26.17 0.28
N THR A 107 11.42 25.58 -0.61
CA THR A 107 10.39 26.27 -1.41
C THR A 107 9.37 27.01 -0.54
N TYR A 108 8.87 26.37 0.55
CA TYR A 108 7.90 27.01 1.43
C TYR A 108 8.53 27.93 2.49
N SER A 109 9.83 27.77 2.78
CA SER A 109 10.57 28.67 3.69
C SER A 109 10.86 30.01 3.05
N GLU A 110 11.24 30.03 1.78
CA GLU A 110 11.50 31.25 1.00
C GLU A 110 10.25 32.13 0.85
N ALA A 111 9.07 31.52 0.87
CA ALA A 111 7.80 32.25 0.83
C ALA A 111 7.44 32.97 2.14
N GLY A 112 8.34 33.00 3.14
CA GLY A 112 8.09 33.66 4.44
C GLY A 112 7.00 33.01 5.31
N GLN A 113 6.59 31.78 4.99
CA GLN A 113 5.41 31.11 5.57
C GLN A 113 5.77 29.97 6.53
N LYS A 114 7.00 29.92 6.99
CA LYS A 114 7.53 28.89 7.88
C LYS A 114 6.72 28.66 9.17
N SER A 115 5.93 29.65 9.61
CA SER A 115 5.09 29.58 10.81
C SER A 115 3.64 29.15 10.54
N GLU A 116 3.18 29.19 9.29
CA GLU A 116 1.77 28.95 8.97
C GLU A 116 1.53 27.53 8.41
N ILE A 117 2.53 26.95 7.72
CA ILE A 117 2.45 25.60 7.12
C ILE A 117 3.37 24.67 7.89
N LYS A 118 2.84 23.50 8.28
CA LYS A 118 3.64 22.48 8.95
C LYS A 118 3.97 21.37 7.94
N ILE A 119 5.26 21.10 7.78
CA ILE A 119 5.75 20.03 6.90
C ILE A 119 6.45 19.01 7.78
N HIS A 120 5.98 17.77 7.76
CA HIS A 120 6.51 16.64 8.50
C HIS A 120 6.93 15.53 7.56
N TYR A 121 8.03 14.88 7.87
CA TYR A 121 8.46 13.65 7.21
C TYR A 121 8.45 12.52 8.22
N ASP A 122 7.80 11.42 7.86
CA ASP A 122 7.82 10.18 8.64
C ASP A 122 8.76 9.17 7.97
N ASP A 123 9.88 8.90 8.63
CA ASP A 123 10.89 7.94 8.15
C ASP A 123 10.34 6.50 8.06
N ASN A 124 9.40 6.11 8.93
CA ASN A 124 8.88 4.74 9.00
C ASN A 124 7.93 4.44 7.83
N SER A 125 7.07 5.39 7.50
CA SER A 125 6.10 5.25 6.41
C SER A 125 6.60 5.84 5.09
N ASN A 126 7.79 6.48 5.08
CA ASN A 126 8.33 7.24 3.95
C ASN A 126 7.27 8.18 3.35
N GLN A 127 6.64 8.97 4.22
CA GLN A 127 5.53 9.86 3.88
C GLN A 127 5.86 11.29 4.26
N ILE A 128 5.55 12.23 3.36
CA ILE A 128 5.57 13.66 3.65
C ILE A 128 4.14 14.11 3.93
N ARG A 129 3.95 14.87 5.00
CA ARG A 129 2.67 15.47 5.36
C ARG A 129 2.80 16.99 5.42
N LEU A 130 2.04 17.69 4.58
CA LEU A 130 1.88 19.14 4.63
C LEU A 130 0.52 19.44 5.26
N VAL A 131 0.52 20.34 6.26
CA VAL A 131 -0.70 20.74 6.97
C VAL A 131 -0.95 22.22 6.74
N PHE A 132 -2.08 22.51 6.13
CA PHE A 132 -2.53 23.87 5.82
C PHE A 132 -3.76 24.20 6.69
N PRO A 133 -3.67 25.24 7.56
CA PRO A 133 -4.84 25.72 8.31
C PRO A 133 -5.95 26.21 7.37
N GLU A 134 -7.22 26.02 7.76
CA GLU A 134 -8.38 26.48 7.00
C GLU A 134 -8.26 27.96 6.59
N GLN A 135 -7.81 28.81 7.50
CA GLN A 135 -7.73 30.26 7.32
C GLN A 135 -6.88 30.68 6.11
N ILE A 136 -5.90 29.86 5.71
CA ILE A 136 -5.08 30.10 4.53
C ILE A 136 -5.79 29.56 3.28
N ALA A 137 -6.45 28.42 3.41
CA ALA A 137 -6.94 27.64 2.27
C ALA A 137 -8.36 28.05 1.84
N PHE A 138 -9.26 28.32 2.79
CA PHE A 138 -10.69 28.50 2.53
C PHE A 138 -11.31 29.63 3.37
N ASP A 139 -12.43 30.14 2.91
CA ASP A 139 -13.33 30.93 3.76
C ASP A 139 -14.19 30.00 4.64
N PRO A 140 -14.66 30.47 5.80
CA PRO A 140 -15.48 29.68 6.70
C PRO A 140 -16.71 29.09 6.00
N GLY A 141 -16.91 27.77 6.13
CA GLY A 141 -18.03 27.06 5.52
C GLY A 141 -17.98 26.96 3.98
N ARG A 142 -16.90 27.30 3.34
CA ARG A 142 -16.70 27.22 1.88
C ARG A 142 -15.63 26.22 1.52
N ALA A 143 -15.67 25.77 0.26
CA ALA A 143 -14.68 24.91 -0.35
C ALA A 143 -13.97 25.58 -1.54
N ASP A 144 -14.31 26.83 -1.84
CA ASP A 144 -13.62 27.65 -2.84
C ASP A 144 -12.22 28.02 -2.31
N LEU A 145 -11.18 27.79 -3.11
CA LEU A 145 -9.80 28.06 -2.71
C LEU A 145 -9.53 29.58 -2.66
N ARG A 146 -8.84 30.01 -1.64
CA ARG A 146 -8.37 31.41 -1.54
C ARG A 146 -7.20 31.65 -2.49
N PRO A 147 -7.09 32.84 -3.12
CA PRO A 147 -5.99 33.14 -4.07
C PRO A 147 -4.60 32.86 -3.49
N ARG A 148 -4.37 33.22 -2.24
CA ARG A 148 -3.11 32.95 -1.54
C ARG A 148 -2.80 31.45 -1.47
N PHE A 149 -3.81 30.60 -1.28
CA PHE A 149 -3.61 29.16 -1.23
C PHE A 149 -3.33 28.58 -2.62
N ILE A 150 -3.96 29.11 -3.67
CA ILE A 150 -3.66 28.74 -5.06
C ILE A 150 -2.19 29.04 -5.37
N GLU A 151 -1.66 30.21 -5.00
CA GLU A 151 -0.24 30.54 -5.17
C GLU A 151 0.69 29.54 -4.45
N LEU A 152 0.27 29.02 -3.30
CA LEU A 152 1.01 28.00 -2.59
C LEU A 152 0.95 26.64 -3.30
N LEU A 153 -0.21 26.28 -3.84
CA LEU A 153 -0.38 25.03 -4.59
C LEU A 153 0.42 25.04 -5.88
N GLN A 154 0.55 26.18 -6.54
CA GLN A 154 1.36 26.31 -7.77
C GLN A 154 2.82 25.89 -7.59
N LYS A 155 3.36 25.99 -6.37
CA LYS A 155 4.70 25.51 -6.07
C LYS A 155 4.86 23.99 -6.21
N PHE A 156 3.76 23.23 -6.16
CA PHE A 156 3.78 21.79 -6.44
C PHE A 156 4.13 21.47 -7.89
N PHE A 157 3.97 22.43 -8.80
CA PHE A 157 4.38 22.25 -10.19
C PHE A 157 5.87 21.90 -10.37
N GLU A 158 6.73 22.33 -9.45
CA GLU A 158 8.16 21.98 -9.45
C GLU A 158 8.37 20.47 -9.26
N PHE A 159 7.39 19.78 -8.66
CA PHE A 159 7.46 18.35 -8.31
C PHE A 159 6.64 17.45 -9.26
N ARG A 160 6.11 17.99 -10.35
CA ARG A 160 5.22 17.29 -11.31
C ARG A 160 5.81 16.00 -11.91
N ASN A 161 7.15 15.92 -12.00
CA ASN A 161 7.84 14.77 -12.58
C ASN A 161 8.16 13.68 -11.55
N GLU A 162 7.87 13.94 -10.26
CA GLU A 162 8.10 12.96 -9.20
C GLU A 162 7.07 11.83 -9.26
N LYS A 163 7.55 10.60 -9.09
CA LYS A 163 6.69 9.40 -9.04
C LYS A 163 6.09 9.24 -7.65
N VAL A 164 5.12 10.06 -7.33
CA VAL A 164 4.46 10.11 -6.03
C VAL A 164 2.95 9.96 -6.15
N ALA A 165 2.31 9.47 -5.12
CA ALA A 165 0.88 9.51 -4.94
C ALA A 165 0.52 10.57 -3.90
N LEU A 166 -0.52 11.36 -4.18
CA LEU A 166 -1.02 12.39 -3.30
C LEU A 166 -2.39 12.00 -2.73
N GLN A 167 -2.54 12.14 -1.42
CA GLN A 167 -3.83 12.11 -0.76
C GLN A 167 -4.10 13.46 -0.15
N VAL A 168 -5.18 14.11 -0.55
CA VAL A 168 -5.63 15.34 0.08
C VAL A 168 -6.73 15.02 1.06
N VAL A 169 -6.52 15.37 2.32
CA VAL A 169 -7.42 15.04 3.42
C VAL A 169 -8.00 16.32 4.01
N GLY A 170 -9.31 16.46 3.96
CA GLY A 170 -10.04 17.58 4.55
C GLY A 170 -10.52 17.23 5.96
N HIS A 171 -10.36 18.18 6.90
CA HIS A 171 -10.81 18.06 8.26
C HIS A 171 -11.63 19.30 8.67
N THR A 172 -12.62 19.09 9.56
CA THR A 172 -13.39 20.16 10.20
C THR A 172 -13.19 20.15 11.71
N ASP A 173 -13.73 21.13 12.39
CA ASP A 173 -13.96 21.03 13.84
C ASP A 173 -15.24 20.21 14.11
N SER A 174 -15.51 19.94 15.40
CA SER A 174 -16.65 19.15 15.85
C SER A 174 -18.01 19.90 15.83
N ARG A 175 -18.03 21.19 15.51
CA ARG A 175 -19.26 21.96 15.42
C ARG A 175 -20.04 21.59 14.17
N PRO A 176 -21.33 21.27 14.29
CA PRO A 176 -22.14 20.94 13.12
C PRO A 176 -22.24 22.15 12.19
N ILE A 177 -22.05 21.92 10.91
CA ILE A 177 -22.34 22.93 9.90
C ILE A 177 -23.85 23.15 9.78
N SER A 178 -24.28 24.38 9.74
CA SER A 178 -25.71 24.73 9.61
C SER A 178 -25.91 25.93 8.70
N GLY A 179 -26.94 25.84 7.84
CA GLY A 179 -27.39 26.99 7.02
C GLY A 179 -26.51 27.35 5.83
N GLY A 180 -25.57 26.47 5.41
CA GLY A 180 -24.67 26.70 4.29
C GLY A 180 -24.98 25.85 3.06
N ARG A 181 -24.06 25.87 2.08
CA ARG A 181 -24.10 25.08 0.85
C ARG A 181 -23.98 23.57 1.13
N PHE A 182 -23.30 23.20 2.21
CA PHE A 182 -23.01 21.83 2.58
C PHE A 182 -23.92 21.34 3.70
N ARG A 183 -24.36 20.07 3.64
CA ARG A 183 -25.31 19.46 4.58
C ARG A 183 -24.64 18.90 5.83
N SER A 184 -23.33 18.64 5.76
CA SER A 184 -22.57 18.05 6.86
C SER A 184 -21.09 18.39 6.77
N ASN A 185 -20.36 18.19 7.89
CA ASN A 185 -18.91 18.30 7.95
C ASN A 185 -18.21 17.28 7.00
N TRP A 186 -18.84 16.13 6.76
CA TRP A 186 -18.36 15.16 5.78
C TRP A 186 -18.39 15.71 4.36
N GLU A 187 -19.49 16.34 3.98
CA GLU A 187 -19.63 16.93 2.64
C GLU A 187 -18.65 18.11 2.46
N LEU A 188 -18.53 18.99 3.46
CA LEU A 188 -17.61 20.11 3.42
C LEU A 188 -16.15 19.65 3.32
N SER A 189 -15.72 18.71 4.17
CA SER A 189 -14.34 18.23 4.17
C SER A 189 -13.97 17.50 2.88
N SER A 190 -14.89 16.73 2.33
CA SER A 190 -14.69 16.05 1.04
C SER A 190 -14.62 17.04 -0.12
N ALA A 191 -15.50 18.04 -0.16
CA ALA A 191 -15.49 19.08 -1.19
C ALA A 191 -14.19 19.90 -1.14
N ARG A 192 -13.69 20.23 0.04
CA ARG A 192 -12.41 20.94 0.21
C ARG A 192 -11.23 20.13 -0.33
N ALA A 193 -11.18 18.84 -0.01
CA ALA A 193 -10.15 17.96 -0.53
C ALA A 193 -10.21 17.84 -2.06
N ALA A 194 -11.41 17.74 -2.63
CA ALA A 194 -11.63 17.71 -4.07
C ALA A 194 -11.17 19.00 -4.76
N SER A 195 -11.53 20.19 -4.22
CA SER A 195 -11.12 21.47 -4.79
C SER A 195 -9.60 21.63 -4.85
N VAL A 196 -8.86 21.11 -3.84
CA VAL A 196 -7.39 21.14 -3.87
C VAL A 196 -6.85 20.27 -4.99
N ILE A 197 -7.39 19.06 -5.17
CA ILE A 197 -6.95 18.16 -6.25
C ILE A 197 -7.28 18.76 -7.61
N GLU A 198 -8.49 19.27 -7.78
CA GLU A 198 -8.91 19.92 -9.04
C GLU A 198 -7.95 21.04 -9.42
N GLN A 199 -7.54 21.87 -8.47
CA GLN A 199 -6.55 22.93 -8.70
C GLN A 199 -5.19 22.37 -9.09
N LEU A 200 -4.66 21.37 -8.38
CA LEU A 200 -3.37 20.77 -8.69
C LEU A 200 -3.35 20.08 -10.07
N VAL A 201 -4.46 19.46 -10.47
CA VAL A 201 -4.62 18.88 -11.81
C VAL A 201 -4.74 19.97 -12.87
N GLN A 202 -5.50 21.03 -12.61
CA GLN A 202 -5.66 22.17 -13.52
C GLN A 202 -4.33 22.89 -13.77
N ASP A 203 -3.48 22.98 -12.75
CA ASP A 203 -2.14 23.59 -12.83
C ASP A 203 -1.08 22.62 -13.41
N ASP A 204 -1.49 21.42 -13.87
CA ASP A 204 -0.59 20.36 -14.37
C ASP A 204 0.51 19.97 -13.37
N ALA A 205 0.24 20.14 -12.07
CA ALA A 205 1.18 19.80 -11.01
C ALA A 205 1.15 18.31 -10.65
N ILE A 206 0.03 17.64 -10.90
CA ILE A 206 -0.14 16.18 -10.69
C ILE A 206 -1.05 15.59 -11.78
N ARG A 207 -0.89 14.30 -12.03
CA ARG A 207 -1.83 13.55 -12.86
C ARG A 207 -3.04 13.07 -12.03
N PRO A 208 -4.26 13.02 -12.60
CA PRO A 208 -5.45 12.56 -11.87
C PRO A 208 -5.28 11.19 -11.20
N GLU A 209 -4.53 10.27 -11.84
CA GLU A 209 -4.30 8.93 -11.35
C GLU A 209 -3.45 8.90 -10.06
N GLN A 210 -2.69 9.95 -9.81
CA GLN A 210 -1.82 10.06 -8.63
C GLN A 210 -2.56 10.59 -7.41
N ALA A 211 -3.79 11.10 -7.56
CA ALA A 211 -4.49 11.87 -6.54
C ALA A 211 -5.69 11.14 -5.93
N GLN A 212 -5.94 11.36 -4.64
CA GLN A 212 -7.12 10.92 -3.91
C GLN A 212 -7.64 12.02 -3.01
N ALA A 213 -8.95 12.30 -3.06
CA ALA A 213 -9.63 13.22 -2.14
C ALA A 213 -10.31 12.45 -1.01
N ILE A 214 -10.05 12.83 0.23
CA ILE A 214 -10.59 12.18 1.42
C ILE A 214 -11.19 13.26 2.34
N GLY A 215 -12.46 13.10 2.72
CA GLY A 215 -13.08 13.93 3.74
C GLY A 215 -13.22 13.13 5.02
N LEU A 216 -12.66 13.62 6.12
CA LEU A 216 -12.70 12.94 7.42
C LEU A 216 -13.51 13.72 8.47
N ALA A 217 -14.14 14.83 8.10
CA ALA A 217 -14.89 15.66 9.05
C ALA A 217 -14.07 15.93 10.32
N ASP A 218 -14.63 15.69 11.50
CA ASP A 218 -14.04 15.88 12.82
C ASP A 218 -13.50 14.59 13.47
N THR A 219 -13.41 13.49 12.70
CA THR A 219 -13.07 12.16 13.24
C THR A 219 -11.62 12.02 13.69
N GLN A 220 -10.71 12.89 13.19
CA GLN A 220 -9.29 12.86 13.52
C GLN A 220 -8.83 14.26 14.01
N PRO A 221 -9.21 14.66 15.21
CA PRO A 221 -8.83 15.96 15.75
C PRO A 221 -7.34 16.01 16.13
N LEU A 222 -6.67 17.14 15.83
CA LEU A 222 -5.33 17.44 16.34
C LEU A 222 -5.37 17.98 17.77
N SER A 223 -6.49 18.56 18.19
CA SER A 223 -6.70 19.10 19.52
C SER A 223 -8.08 18.69 20.02
N ILE A 224 -8.15 18.14 21.24
CA ILE A 224 -9.39 17.59 21.83
C ILE A 224 -10.14 18.65 22.66
N GLY A 225 -9.58 19.86 22.83
CA GLY A 225 -10.22 20.95 23.59
C GLY A 225 -11.42 21.57 22.86
N ASN A 226 -12.14 22.41 23.60
CA ASN A 226 -13.35 23.10 23.12
C ASN A 226 -13.14 24.63 23.00
N THR A 227 -11.90 25.09 22.91
CA THR A 227 -11.58 26.50 22.66
C THR A 227 -11.55 26.80 21.16
N GLU A 228 -11.71 28.07 20.79
CA GLU A 228 -11.59 28.46 19.37
C GLU A 228 -10.21 28.13 18.78
N LEU A 229 -9.17 28.16 19.61
CA LEU A 229 -7.82 27.74 19.20
C LEU A 229 -7.76 26.26 18.89
N ASP A 230 -8.47 25.41 19.64
CA ASP A 230 -8.55 23.98 19.39
C ASP A 230 -9.32 23.69 18.10
N TYR A 231 -10.47 24.36 17.92
CA TYR A 231 -11.25 24.27 16.70
C TYR A 231 -10.45 24.73 15.47
N ALA A 232 -9.72 25.84 15.59
CA ALA A 232 -8.88 26.35 14.50
C ALA A 232 -7.76 25.37 14.08
N LYS A 233 -7.16 24.63 15.04
CA LYS A 233 -6.17 23.59 14.74
C LYS A 233 -6.79 22.40 14.01
N ASN A 234 -8.05 22.08 14.31
CA ASN A 234 -8.75 20.96 13.70
C ASN A 234 -9.21 21.27 12.27
N ARG A 235 -9.64 22.51 12.02
CA ARG A 235 -10.00 22.99 10.67
C ARG A 235 -8.76 23.12 9.80
N ARG A 236 -8.48 22.11 9.00
CA ARG A 236 -7.27 22.04 8.18
C ARG A 236 -7.48 21.19 6.92
N VAL A 237 -6.55 21.32 6.00
CA VAL A 237 -6.33 20.36 4.90
C VAL A 237 -4.92 19.82 5.04
N GLU A 238 -4.79 18.52 4.87
CA GLU A 238 -3.50 17.83 4.82
C GLU A 238 -3.25 17.32 3.40
N ILE A 239 -2.03 17.49 2.92
CA ILE A 239 -1.54 16.84 1.69
C ILE A 239 -0.52 15.81 2.11
N LEU A 240 -0.83 14.53 1.86
CA LEU A 240 0.03 13.40 2.14
C LEU A 240 0.68 12.97 0.83
N ILE A 241 2.00 12.90 0.82
CA ILE A 241 2.79 12.48 -0.34
C ILE A 241 3.46 11.15 0.02
N THR A 242 3.21 10.14 -0.80
CA THR A 242 3.81 8.80 -0.66
C THR A 242 4.42 8.38 -1.99
N PRO A 243 5.40 7.46 -2.01
CA PRO A 243 5.87 6.87 -3.25
C PRO A 243 4.71 6.19 -4.03
N GLU A 244 4.70 6.26 -5.34
CA GLU A 244 3.61 5.75 -6.19
C GLU A 244 3.29 4.26 -5.95
N LYS A 245 4.27 3.45 -5.52
CA LYS A 245 4.09 2.03 -5.15
C LYS A 245 3.19 1.79 -3.93
N PHE A 246 3.03 2.79 -3.07
CA PHE A 246 2.23 2.69 -1.85
C PHE A 246 0.77 3.14 -2.03
N ARG A 247 0.21 3.03 -3.22
CA ARG A 247 -1.22 3.26 -3.41
C ARG A 247 -1.99 2.17 -2.65
N PRO A 248 -2.68 2.45 -1.54
CA PRO A 248 -3.55 1.47 -0.92
C PRO A 248 -4.66 1.13 -1.92
N LYS A 249 -4.83 -0.17 -2.21
CA LYS A 249 -5.92 -0.68 -3.06
C LYS A 249 -7.25 -0.54 -2.35
#